data_9168dc57e0cfa1656b324c91a4a40e6b
#
_entry.id   9168dc57e0cfa1656b324c91a4a40e6b
#
_cell.length_a   1.000
_cell.length_b   1.000
_cell.length_c   1.000
_cell.angle_alpha   90.00
_cell.angle_beta   90.00
_cell.angle_gamma   90.00
#
_symmetry.space_group_name_H-M   'P 1'
#
loop_
_entity.id
_entity.type
_entity.pdbx_description
1 polymer ?
#
loop_
_entity_poly.entity_id
_entity_poly.type
_entity_poly.pdbx_seq_one_letter_code
_entity_poly.pdbx_strand_id
1 'polypeptide(L)'
;MANSLMGPRSVILMGIIAAASLVAAQSPATTPKITSVSKITTAEHQTITITGTGFGTHSAYTGTTKFISLDDQTKKWEAGFSPDLDTVTLIVNSWTNTKIVLGGFAGKWGTQNFTLAVGNKEDIKIWNAQSSGGALGASCGTSCATKTVTVAAAATSTEIRSTPTSSVYGQPVRFTAVVTSGDGAPPDGGKVLFMRGEEVLGSGTLRGGVAHFTTSTLDFGTHSIKAVYEGNEDFAATRDEDSARLTHTVN
;
A
#
# COMPACT_ATOMS: atom_id res chain seq x y z
N MET A 1 -52.30 -21.00 82.94
CA MET A 1 -52.13 -22.20 82.14
C MET A 1 -52.19 -21.80 80.71
N ALA A 2 -51.09 -21.62 80.02
CA ALA A 2 -51.01 -21.58 78.57
C ALA A 2 -49.54 -21.81 78.18
N ASN A 3 -49.32 -22.95 77.57
CA ASN A 3 -48.03 -23.40 77.09
C ASN A 3 -47.78 -22.76 75.71
N SER A 4 -46.68 -22.01 75.57
CA SER A 4 -46.24 -21.48 74.29
C SER A 4 -45.15 -22.37 73.73
N LEU A 5 -45.44 -23.02 72.62
CA LEU A 5 -44.50 -23.84 71.83
C LEU A 5 -43.71 -22.92 70.85
N MET A 6 -42.43 -22.82 71.10
CA MET A 6 -41.45 -22.15 70.25
C MET A 6 -40.98 -23.13 69.17
N GLY A 7 -41.33 -22.87 67.89
CA GLY A 7 -40.85 -23.64 66.75
C GLY A 7 -39.43 -23.20 66.30
N PRO A 8 -38.66 -24.07 65.68
CA PRO A 8 -37.26 -23.77 65.30
C PRO A 8 -37.16 -22.75 64.12
N ARG A 9 -36.35 -21.73 64.36
CA ARG A 9 -35.97 -20.76 63.37
C ARG A 9 -34.96 -21.41 62.40
N SER A 10 -35.37 -21.62 61.11
CA SER A 10 -34.46 -21.98 60.03
C SER A 10 -33.56 -20.80 59.71
N VAL A 11 -32.28 -20.95 59.97
CA VAL A 11 -31.23 -20.02 59.46
C VAL A 11 -30.89 -20.40 58.02
N ILE A 12 -31.32 -19.59 57.09
CA ILE A 12 -30.92 -19.71 55.68
C ILE A 12 -29.51 -19.10 55.59
N LEU A 13 -28.50 -19.97 55.46
CA LEU A 13 -27.13 -19.56 55.16
C LEU A 13 -27.03 -19.19 53.70
N MET A 14 -27.05 -17.88 53.41
CA MET A 14 -26.89 -17.37 52.03
C MET A 14 -25.40 -17.45 51.70
N GLY A 15 -24.99 -18.49 50.94
CA GLY A 15 -23.65 -18.66 50.46
C GLY A 15 -23.36 -17.60 49.38
N ILE A 16 -22.49 -16.65 49.70
CA ILE A 16 -21.94 -15.72 48.71
C ILE A 16 -20.94 -16.50 47.86
N ILE A 17 -21.34 -16.88 46.65
CA ILE A 17 -20.42 -17.40 45.62
C ILE A 17 -19.66 -16.17 45.08
N ALA A 18 -18.47 -15.93 45.59
CA ALA A 18 -17.53 -14.99 44.97
C ALA A 18 -17.09 -15.57 43.65
N ALA A 19 -17.64 -15.07 42.52
CA ALA A 19 -17.11 -15.33 41.21
C ALA A 19 -15.72 -14.70 41.10
N ALA A 20 -14.69 -15.51 41.29
CA ALA A 20 -13.33 -15.11 41.00
C ALA A 20 -13.24 -14.91 39.48
N SER A 21 -13.29 -13.67 39.02
CA SER A 21 -12.93 -13.31 37.67
C SER A 21 -11.47 -13.72 37.41
N LEU A 22 -11.27 -14.79 36.67
CA LEU A 22 -9.95 -15.17 36.19
C LEU A 22 -9.52 -14.06 35.20
N VAL A 23 -8.85 -13.04 35.70
CA VAL A 23 -8.10 -12.11 34.85
C VAL A 23 -6.97 -12.94 34.29
N ALA A 24 -7.14 -13.41 33.06
CA ALA A 24 -6.05 -14.04 32.32
C ALA A 24 -4.87 -13.05 32.36
N ALA A 25 -3.77 -13.44 32.98
CA ALA A 25 -2.54 -12.66 32.96
C ALA A 25 -2.13 -12.48 31.52
N GLN A 26 -2.28 -11.27 31.00
CA GLN A 26 -1.79 -10.95 29.67
C GLN A 26 -0.27 -11.13 29.70
N SER A 27 0.23 -11.99 28.82
CA SER A 27 1.67 -12.13 28.62
C SER A 27 2.26 -10.74 28.36
N PRO A 28 3.43 -10.42 28.97
CA PRO A 28 4.03 -9.11 28.77
C PRO A 28 4.17 -8.85 27.27
N ALA A 29 3.78 -7.67 26.83
CA ALA A 29 3.84 -7.28 25.43
C ALA A 29 5.29 -7.36 24.96
N THR A 30 5.54 -8.21 23.97
CA THR A 30 6.89 -8.37 23.38
C THR A 30 7.28 -7.10 22.63
N THR A 31 8.56 -6.73 22.68
CA THR A 31 9.09 -5.62 21.86
C THR A 31 8.92 -5.96 20.37
N PRO A 32 8.29 -5.11 19.58
CA PRO A 32 8.14 -5.33 18.15
C PRO A 32 9.47 -5.41 17.42
N LYS A 33 9.47 -6.14 16.29
CA LYS A 33 10.59 -6.16 15.35
C LYS A 33 10.03 -6.14 13.94
N ILE A 34 10.42 -5.16 13.11
CA ILE A 34 10.07 -5.10 11.67
C ILE A 34 11.15 -5.87 10.90
N THR A 35 10.73 -6.89 10.16
CA THR A 35 11.61 -7.68 9.27
C THR A 35 11.64 -7.06 7.88
N SER A 36 10.47 -6.79 7.31
CA SER A 36 10.38 -6.17 5.98
C SER A 36 9.20 -5.21 5.89
N VAL A 37 9.31 -4.29 4.94
CA VAL A 37 8.23 -3.42 4.48
C VAL A 37 8.20 -3.54 2.97
N SER A 38 7.01 -3.65 2.37
CA SER A 38 6.85 -3.58 0.93
C SER A 38 7.26 -2.21 0.40
N LYS A 39 7.36 -2.08 -0.90
CA LYS A 39 7.56 -0.79 -1.57
C LYS A 39 6.48 0.21 -1.13
N ILE A 40 6.87 1.46 -0.91
CA ILE A 40 5.99 2.62 -0.73
C ILE A 40 6.14 3.50 -1.96
N THR A 41 5.03 3.97 -2.51
CA THR A 41 4.97 4.84 -3.68
C THR A 41 4.34 6.20 -3.33
N THR A 42 4.15 7.06 -4.30
CA THR A 42 3.52 8.38 -4.12
C THR A 42 2.00 8.32 -4.08
N ALA A 43 1.39 7.15 -4.33
CA ALA A 43 -0.06 7.00 -4.38
C ALA A 43 -0.71 7.12 -3.00
N GLU A 44 -1.88 7.79 -2.95
CA GLU A 44 -2.74 7.85 -1.76
C GLU A 44 -3.20 6.47 -1.33
N HIS A 45 -3.77 5.74 -2.28
CA HIS A 45 -4.25 4.37 -2.06
C HIS A 45 -3.24 3.38 -2.61
N GLN A 46 -2.57 2.69 -1.71
CA GLN A 46 -1.55 1.69 -2.02
C GLN A 46 -1.52 0.60 -0.96
N THR A 47 -1.11 -0.59 -1.33
CA THR A 47 -0.95 -1.67 -0.34
C THR A 47 0.45 -1.66 0.23
N ILE A 48 0.58 -1.28 1.52
CA ILE A 48 1.84 -1.36 2.26
C ILE A 48 1.76 -2.54 3.21
N THR A 49 2.63 -3.54 3.00
CA THR A 49 2.73 -4.71 3.87
C THR A 49 3.95 -4.59 4.77
N ILE A 50 3.73 -4.62 6.08
CA ILE A 50 4.78 -4.62 7.10
C ILE A 50 4.80 -6.00 7.74
N THR A 51 5.93 -6.70 7.70
CA THR A 51 6.10 -8.00 8.34
C THR A 51 7.10 -7.94 9.46
N GLY A 52 6.90 -8.79 10.47
CA GLY A 52 7.78 -8.81 11.63
C GLY A 52 7.24 -9.71 12.74
N THR A 53 7.50 -9.32 13.99
CA THR A 53 7.02 -10.03 15.19
C THR A 53 6.69 -9.05 16.30
N GLY A 54 5.83 -9.45 17.23
CA GLY A 54 5.53 -8.67 18.43
C GLY A 54 4.64 -7.46 18.17
N PHE A 55 3.93 -7.38 17.04
CA PHE A 55 3.03 -6.26 16.73
C PHE A 55 1.76 -6.26 17.58
N GLY A 56 1.42 -7.42 18.20
CA GLY A 56 0.11 -7.62 18.82
C GLY A 56 -0.99 -7.75 17.76
N THR A 57 -2.22 -7.55 18.18
CA THR A 57 -3.39 -7.62 17.29
C THR A 57 -4.25 -6.37 17.42
N HIS A 58 -4.80 -5.92 16.29
CA HIS A 58 -5.72 -4.80 16.22
C HIS A 58 -6.77 -5.07 15.13
N SER A 59 -7.98 -4.55 15.30
CA SER A 59 -8.98 -4.57 14.21
C SER A 59 -8.59 -3.62 13.08
N ALA A 60 -9.12 -3.85 11.88
CA ALA A 60 -9.03 -2.90 10.77
C ALA A 60 -9.67 -1.55 11.16
N TYR A 61 -9.10 -0.44 10.67
CA TYR A 61 -9.62 0.90 10.93
C TYR A 61 -9.10 1.89 9.87
N THR A 62 -9.77 3.04 9.79
CA THR A 62 -9.23 4.23 9.15
C THR A 62 -9.15 5.33 10.20
N GLY A 63 -7.97 5.91 10.38
CA GLY A 63 -7.76 6.91 11.43
C GLY A 63 -6.34 6.94 11.98
N THR A 64 -6.25 7.26 13.26
CA THR A 64 -5.00 7.32 14.02
C THR A 64 -5.01 6.34 15.18
N THR A 65 -3.84 5.88 15.60
CA THR A 65 -3.65 5.06 16.80
C THR A 65 -2.26 5.31 17.37
N LYS A 66 -2.09 5.09 18.66
CA LYS A 66 -0.79 5.21 19.32
C LYS A 66 0.20 4.07 19.01
N PHE A 67 -0.15 3.15 18.11
CA PHE A 67 0.64 1.93 17.90
C PHE A 67 1.39 1.89 16.57
N ILE A 68 1.13 2.83 15.66
CA ILE A 68 1.84 2.96 14.38
C ILE A 68 2.00 4.42 14.00
N SER A 69 3.18 4.78 13.48
CA SER A 69 3.38 6.01 12.75
C SER A 69 4.23 5.79 11.50
N LEU A 70 4.00 6.61 10.49
CA LEU A 70 4.83 6.80 9.32
C LEU A 70 5.26 8.26 9.33
N ASP A 71 6.57 8.49 9.45
CA ASP A 71 7.13 9.83 9.59
C ASP A 71 7.96 10.17 8.35
N ASP A 72 7.51 11.11 7.54
CA ASP A 72 8.30 11.64 6.42
C ASP A 72 9.48 12.47 6.96
N GLN A 73 10.67 11.91 6.85
CA GLN A 73 11.89 12.54 7.32
C GLN A 73 12.32 13.71 6.45
N THR A 74 11.79 13.82 5.24
CA THR A 74 12.12 14.85 4.26
C THR A 74 11.20 16.06 4.41
N LYS A 75 9.89 15.87 4.38
CA LYS A 75 8.89 16.95 4.46
C LYS A 75 8.42 17.25 5.88
N LYS A 76 8.82 16.41 6.86
CA LYS A 76 8.55 16.59 8.30
C LYS A 76 7.07 16.57 8.68
N TRP A 77 6.33 15.59 8.17
CA TRP A 77 4.96 15.29 8.58
C TRP A 77 4.83 13.83 9.04
N GLU A 78 3.76 13.52 9.72
CA GLU A 78 3.51 12.21 10.31
C GLU A 78 2.11 11.71 9.95
N ALA A 79 1.99 10.39 9.70
CA ALA A 79 0.73 9.69 9.47
C ALA A 79 0.49 8.63 10.55
N GLY A 80 -0.77 8.41 10.90
CA GLY A 80 -1.20 7.32 11.79
C GLY A 80 -1.19 7.64 13.27
N PHE A 81 -0.33 8.53 13.71
CA PHE A 81 -0.35 9.11 15.05
C PHE A 81 -0.05 10.60 14.97
N SER A 82 -0.89 11.39 15.63
CA SER A 82 -0.56 12.78 15.95
C SER A 82 -1.36 13.21 17.17
N PRO A 83 -0.74 13.92 18.10
CA PRO A 83 -1.44 14.53 19.24
C PRO A 83 -2.40 15.66 18.79
N ASP A 84 -2.12 16.29 17.69
CA ASP A 84 -2.88 17.41 17.15
C ASP A 84 -3.80 16.95 16.04
N LEU A 85 -4.98 16.54 16.26
CA LEU A 85 -6.04 15.99 15.40
C LEU A 85 -6.07 16.41 13.90
N ASP A 86 -5.05 17.08 13.42
CA ASP A 86 -4.89 17.69 12.10
C ASP A 86 -3.86 16.95 11.24
N THR A 87 -4.16 15.70 10.89
CA THR A 87 -3.15 14.78 10.38
C THR A 87 -3.59 13.94 9.21
N VAL A 88 -2.58 13.43 8.52
CA VAL A 88 -2.73 12.29 7.65
C VAL A 88 -3.07 11.06 8.50
N THR A 89 -4.14 10.38 8.17
CA THR A 89 -4.56 9.14 8.80
C THR A 89 -4.16 7.93 7.96
N LEU A 90 -4.11 6.75 8.58
CA LEU A 90 -3.83 5.49 7.90
C LEU A 90 -5.11 4.69 7.67
N ILE A 91 -5.18 4.04 6.52
CA ILE A 91 -6.15 2.99 6.23
C ILE A 91 -5.49 1.67 6.59
N VAL A 92 -5.93 1.04 7.70
CA VAL A 92 -5.40 -0.24 8.15
C VAL A 92 -6.37 -1.34 7.81
N ASN A 93 -6.02 -2.17 6.82
CA ASN A 93 -6.86 -3.26 6.32
C ASN A 93 -6.80 -4.49 7.22
N SER A 94 -5.64 -4.78 7.80
CA SER A 94 -5.47 -5.89 8.75
C SER A 94 -4.26 -5.68 9.65
N TRP A 95 -4.34 -6.22 10.89
CA TRP A 95 -3.28 -6.17 11.86
C TRP A 95 -3.22 -7.47 12.67
N THR A 96 -2.14 -8.20 12.51
CA THR A 96 -1.82 -9.42 13.28
C THR A 96 -0.49 -9.25 14.00
N ASN A 97 -0.15 -10.19 14.88
CA ASN A 97 1.13 -10.15 15.61
C ASN A 97 2.39 -10.17 14.71
N THR A 98 2.24 -10.58 13.44
CA THR A 98 3.37 -10.74 12.51
C THR A 98 3.24 -9.96 11.20
N LYS A 99 2.06 -9.38 10.95
CA LYS A 99 1.79 -8.70 9.68
C LYS A 99 0.77 -7.59 9.86
N ILE A 100 1.09 -6.41 9.32
CA ILE A 100 0.18 -5.28 9.18
C ILE A 100 0.03 -4.99 7.68
N VAL A 101 -1.20 -4.78 7.23
CA VAL A 101 -1.50 -4.39 5.84
C VAL A 101 -2.23 -3.05 5.87
N LEU A 102 -1.60 -2.04 5.29
CA LEU A 102 -2.21 -0.73 5.08
C LEU A 102 -2.82 -0.66 3.69
N GLY A 103 -3.93 0.07 3.55
CA GLY A 103 -4.57 0.41 2.29
C GLY A 103 -4.17 1.80 1.77
N GLY A 104 -3.21 2.45 2.44
CA GLY A 104 -2.71 3.77 2.12
C GLY A 104 -3.07 4.83 3.16
N PHE A 105 -3.29 6.02 2.69
CA PHE A 105 -3.46 7.23 3.48
C PHE A 105 -4.88 7.80 3.33
N ALA A 106 -5.28 8.65 4.28
CA ALA A 106 -6.55 9.37 4.26
C ALA A 106 -6.42 10.65 5.11
N GLY A 107 -7.54 11.28 5.48
CA GLY A 107 -7.55 12.50 6.28
C GLY A 107 -7.04 13.70 5.49
N LYS A 108 -5.95 14.33 5.92
CA LYS A 108 -5.36 15.50 5.23
C LYS A 108 -4.40 15.17 4.10
N TRP A 109 -4.30 13.91 3.68
CA TRP A 109 -3.50 13.57 2.51
C TRP A 109 -3.82 14.47 1.31
N GLY A 110 -2.80 14.83 0.54
CA GLY A 110 -2.94 15.67 -0.65
C GLY A 110 -3.09 17.18 -0.37
N THR A 111 -3.19 17.59 0.91
CA THR A 111 -3.24 19.01 1.29
C THR A 111 -1.89 19.50 1.76
N GLN A 112 -1.55 20.77 1.49
CA GLN A 112 -0.26 21.37 1.87
C GLN A 112 0.94 20.50 1.43
N ASN A 113 1.78 20.07 2.39
CA ASN A 113 2.94 19.21 2.17
C ASN A 113 2.68 17.73 2.48
N PHE A 114 1.44 17.36 2.78
CA PHE A 114 1.06 16.00 3.19
C PHE A 114 0.96 15.05 2.00
N THR A 115 2.05 14.90 1.27
CA THR A 115 2.20 13.98 0.13
C THR A 115 3.58 13.36 0.18
N LEU A 116 3.70 12.16 -0.37
CA LEU A 116 5.00 11.53 -0.61
C LEU A 116 5.59 12.01 -1.93
N ALA A 117 6.91 11.97 -2.05
CA ALA A 117 7.63 12.14 -3.30
C ALA A 117 8.71 11.05 -3.41
N VAL A 118 9.01 10.63 -4.63
CA VAL A 118 10.08 9.65 -4.87
C VAL A 118 11.39 10.15 -4.28
N GLY A 119 12.07 9.26 -3.55
CA GLY A 119 13.29 9.60 -2.81
C GLY A 119 13.07 10.06 -1.37
N ASN A 120 11.83 10.42 -0.96
CA ASN A 120 11.53 10.69 0.45
C ASN A 120 11.87 9.48 1.31
N LYS A 121 12.29 9.73 2.54
CA LYS A 121 12.55 8.71 3.55
C LYS A 121 11.45 8.71 4.57
N GLU A 122 10.85 7.52 4.75
CA GLU A 122 9.78 7.26 5.71
C GLU A 122 10.29 6.38 6.85
N ASP A 123 10.19 6.86 8.07
CA ASP A 123 10.41 6.05 9.26
C ASP A 123 9.09 5.43 9.71
N ILE A 124 8.98 4.12 9.56
CA ILE A 124 7.84 3.35 10.04
C ILE A 124 8.15 2.90 11.46
N LYS A 125 7.31 3.30 12.41
CA LYS A 125 7.41 2.93 13.82
C LYS A 125 6.20 2.11 14.25
N ILE A 126 6.45 0.98 14.90
CA ILE A 126 5.40 0.06 15.37
C ILE A 126 5.60 -0.21 16.87
N TRP A 127 4.56 0.01 17.64
CA TRP A 127 4.42 -0.42 19.04
C TRP A 127 3.52 -1.65 19.12
N ASN A 128 3.73 -2.48 20.12
CA ASN A 128 2.83 -3.62 20.33
C ASN A 128 1.43 -3.11 20.71
N ALA A 129 0.41 -3.54 19.95
CA ALA A 129 -0.98 -3.08 20.14
C ALA A 129 -1.60 -3.51 21.48
N GLN A 130 -1.01 -4.45 22.21
CA GLN A 130 -1.38 -4.83 23.58
C GLN A 130 -0.55 -4.13 24.67
N SER A 131 0.43 -3.29 24.28
CA SER A 131 1.21 -2.54 25.28
C SER A 131 0.39 -1.40 25.89
N SER A 132 0.69 -1.06 27.12
CA SER A 132 0.12 0.14 27.77
C SER A 132 0.72 1.43 27.20
N GLY A 133 1.91 1.34 26.59
CA GLY A 133 2.62 2.42 25.91
C GLY A 133 2.08 2.70 24.51
N GLY A 134 2.85 3.44 23.75
CA GLY A 134 2.56 3.85 22.37
C GLY A 134 3.30 5.14 22.04
N ALA A 135 2.99 5.74 20.91
CA ALA A 135 3.62 6.96 20.39
C ALA A 135 3.33 8.25 21.17
N LEU A 136 2.71 8.19 22.35
CA LEU A 136 2.37 9.35 23.17
C LEU A 136 3.62 10.15 23.58
N GLY A 137 4.14 10.99 22.67
CA GLY A 137 5.18 11.98 22.95
C GLY A 137 6.58 11.43 23.20
N ALA A 138 6.83 10.15 22.95
CA ALA A 138 8.14 9.54 23.21
C ALA A 138 8.84 9.15 21.90
N SER A 139 10.14 9.42 21.83
CA SER A 139 10.99 8.73 20.90
C SER A 139 10.80 7.21 21.02
N CYS A 140 10.88 6.48 19.94
CA CYS A 140 10.68 5.02 19.89
C CYS A 140 11.47 4.26 20.99
N GLY A 141 12.67 4.71 21.30
CA GLY A 141 13.55 4.09 22.31
C GLY A 141 13.67 2.58 22.06
N THR A 142 13.50 1.80 23.14
CA THR A 142 13.48 0.33 23.08
C THR A 142 12.06 -0.26 23.05
N SER A 143 11.04 0.57 23.02
CA SER A 143 9.63 0.13 23.16
C SER A 143 8.91 -0.06 21.83
N CYS A 144 9.51 0.35 20.71
CA CYS A 144 8.96 0.13 19.37
C CYS A 144 10.03 -0.40 18.41
N ALA A 145 9.57 -0.92 17.26
CA ALA A 145 10.42 -1.18 16.11
C ALA A 145 10.39 0.01 15.16
N THR A 146 11.54 0.36 14.60
CA THR A 146 11.65 1.38 13.52
C THR A 146 12.30 0.78 12.30
N LYS A 147 11.79 1.15 11.12
CA LYS A 147 12.40 0.82 9.83
C LYS A 147 12.25 1.98 8.87
N THR A 148 13.37 2.49 8.38
CA THR A 148 13.38 3.50 7.31
C THR A 148 13.22 2.80 5.96
N VAL A 149 12.36 3.35 5.10
CA VAL A 149 12.19 2.98 3.70
C VAL A 149 12.28 4.22 2.84
N THR A 150 12.61 4.04 1.56
CA THR A 150 12.64 5.15 0.59
C THR A 150 11.43 4.99 -0.34
N VAL A 151 10.70 6.09 -0.54
CA VAL A 151 9.59 6.15 -1.49
C VAL A 151 10.13 5.96 -2.91
N ALA A 152 9.49 5.09 -3.65
CA ALA A 152 9.92 4.71 -4.99
C ALA A 152 8.83 4.97 -6.03
N ALA A 153 9.21 5.18 -7.29
CA ALA A 153 8.26 5.28 -8.39
C ALA A 153 7.41 4.00 -8.52
N ALA A 154 6.13 4.15 -8.84
CA ALA A 154 5.22 3.03 -9.07
C ALA A 154 5.67 2.20 -10.28
N ALA A 155 5.62 0.88 -10.18
CA ALA A 155 5.92 0.01 -11.32
C ALA A 155 4.82 0.12 -12.37
N THR A 156 5.17 0.07 -13.66
CA THR A 156 4.22 0.07 -14.76
C THR A 156 4.35 -1.19 -15.59
N SER A 157 3.25 -1.58 -16.23
CA SER A 157 3.21 -2.60 -17.27
C SER A 157 2.56 -2.03 -18.54
N THR A 158 2.90 -2.58 -19.70
CA THR A 158 2.40 -2.10 -20.97
C THR A 158 1.84 -3.25 -21.79
N GLU A 159 0.57 -3.14 -22.20
CA GLU A 159 -0.04 -4.00 -23.22
C GLU A 159 0.00 -3.31 -24.57
N ILE A 160 0.06 -4.09 -25.68
CA ILE A 160 0.06 -3.58 -27.04
C ILE A 160 -0.91 -4.35 -27.93
N ARG A 161 -1.59 -3.64 -28.84
CA ARG A 161 -2.48 -4.17 -29.87
C ARG A 161 -2.24 -3.45 -31.20
N SER A 162 -2.57 -4.10 -32.33
CA SER A 162 -2.54 -3.48 -33.67
C SER A 162 -3.91 -3.52 -34.32
N THR A 163 -4.17 -2.51 -35.16
CA THR A 163 -5.35 -2.46 -36.04
C THR A 163 -4.90 -1.94 -37.41
N PRO A 164 -5.02 -2.78 -38.48
CA PRO A 164 -5.45 -4.18 -38.50
C PRO A 164 -4.46 -5.12 -37.77
N THR A 165 -4.84 -6.36 -37.49
CA THR A 165 -3.99 -7.37 -36.86
C THR A 165 -2.89 -7.93 -37.79
N SER A 166 -3.11 -7.85 -39.11
CA SER A 166 -2.14 -8.05 -40.19
C SER A 166 -2.38 -7.01 -41.27
N SER A 167 -1.38 -6.73 -42.10
CA SER A 167 -1.49 -5.73 -43.17
C SER A 167 -0.82 -6.21 -44.48
N VAL A 168 -1.05 -5.45 -45.55
CA VAL A 168 -0.21 -5.52 -46.75
C VAL A 168 0.83 -4.40 -46.70
N TYR A 169 1.89 -4.54 -47.53
CA TYR A 169 2.94 -3.53 -47.59
C TYR A 169 2.36 -2.15 -47.93
N GLY A 170 2.81 -1.12 -47.23
CA GLY A 170 2.34 0.25 -47.40
C GLY A 170 0.98 0.56 -46.73
N GLN A 171 0.27 -0.43 -46.22
CA GLN A 171 -0.99 -0.19 -45.49
C GLN A 171 -0.72 0.41 -44.09
N PRO A 172 -1.44 1.48 -43.72
CA PRO A 172 -1.33 2.03 -42.38
C PRO A 172 -1.76 1.03 -41.30
N VAL A 173 -0.90 0.85 -40.29
CA VAL A 173 -1.16 0.04 -39.08
C VAL A 173 -1.11 0.95 -37.88
N ARG A 174 -2.17 0.94 -37.10
CA ARG A 174 -2.22 1.65 -35.80
C ARG A 174 -1.90 0.71 -34.67
N PHE A 175 -0.83 0.99 -33.96
CA PHE A 175 -0.51 0.37 -32.69
C PHE A 175 -1.14 1.16 -31.55
N THR A 176 -1.70 0.44 -30.58
CA THR A 176 -2.29 1.01 -29.37
C THR A 176 -1.62 0.37 -28.17
N ALA A 177 -1.00 1.16 -27.33
CA ALA A 177 -0.44 0.75 -26.05
C ALA A 177 -1.36 1.18 -24.91
N VAL A 178 -1.54 0.30 -23.92
CA VAL A 178 -2.22 0.59 -22.66
C VAL A 178 -1.21 0.43 -21.54
N VAL A 179 -0.97 1.50 -20.80
CA VAL A 179 -0.03 1.52 -19.66
C VAL A 179 -0.82 1.49 -18.39
N THR A 180 -0.50 0.53 -17.51
CA THR A 180 -1.16 0.34 -16.23
C THR A 180 -0.15 0.31 -15.08
N SER A 181 -0.62 0.59 -13.88
CA SER A 181 0.13 0.45 -12.64
C SER A 181 -0.82 -0.01 -11.53
N GLY A 182 -0.28 -0.66 -10.50
CA GLY A 182 -1.03 -0.97 -9.27
C GLY A 182 -1.50 0.27 -8.50
N ASP A 183 -0.87 1.42 -8.75
CA ASP A 183 -1.15 2.69 -8.08
C ASP A 183 -2.00 3.66 -8.96
N GLY A 184 -2.68 3.12 -9.96
CA GLY A 184 -3.47 3.89 -10.93
C GLY A 184 -2.78 4.07 -12.29
N ALA A 185 -3.47 4.70 -13.24
CA ALA A 185 -2.89 4.98 -14.54
C ALA A 185 -1.87 6.12 -14.46
N PRO A 186 -0.72 6.04 -15.17
CA PRO A 186 0.17 7.18 -15.30
C PRO A 186 -0.54 8.40 -15.91
N PRO A 187 -0.14 9.63 -15.52
CA PRO A 187 -0.80 10.85 -15.98
C PRO A 187 -0.65 11.07 -17.48
N ASP A 188 -1.53 11.89 -18.05
CA ASP A 188 -1.44 12.34 -19.43
C ASP A 188 -0.12 13.04 -19.72
N GLY A 189 0.32 12.95 -20.99
CA GLY A 189 1.56 13.59 -21.45
C GLY A 189 2.79 12.66 -21.44
N GLY A 190 2.72 11.52 -20.75
CA GLY A 190 3.81 10.54 -20.72
C GLY A 190 4.11 9.96 -22.10
N LYS A 191 5.39 9.70 -22.39
CA LYS A 191 5.83 9.19 -23.71
C LYS A 191 5.92 7.67 -23.71
N VAL A 192 5.38 7.06 -24.77
CA VAL A 192 5.46 5.62 -25.03
C VAL A 192 6.20 5.39 -26.34
N LEU A 193 7.25 4.59 -26.31
CA LEU A 193 7.99 4.15 -27.47
C LEU A 193 7.37 2.86 -28.02
N PHE A 194 7.23 2.78 -29.36
CA PHE A 194 6.88 1.56 -30.07
C PHE A 194 8.14 1.02 -30.75
N MET A 195 8.53 -0.21 -30.38
CA MET A 195 9.85 -0.74 -30.71
C MET A 195 9.74 -2.11 -31.38
N ARG A 196 10.68 -2.37 -32.33
CA ARG A 196 10.96 -3.66 -32.95
C ARG A 196 12.36 -4.11 -32.48
N GLY A 197 12.43 -5.02 -31.52
CA GLY A 197 13.69 -5.29 -30.84
C GLY A 197 14.20 -4.03 -30.13
N GLU A 198 15.40 -3.54 -30.48
CA GLU A 198 15.98 -2.30 -29.96
C GLU A 198 15.71 -1.07 -30.84
N GLU A 199 15.11 -1.27 -32.04
CA GLU A 199 14.77 -0.19 -32.95
C GLU A 199 13.49 0.52 -32.54
N VAL A 200 13.53 1.84 -32.42
CA VAL A 200 12.36 2.68 -32.19
C VAL A 200 11.65 2.96 -33.49
N LEU A 201 10.45 2.41 -33.70
CA LEU A 201 9.62 2.67 -34.88
C LEU A 201 8.93 4.03 -34.80
N GLY A 202 8.61 4.47 -33.58
CA GLY A 202 7.98 5.75 -33.29
C GLY A 202 7.52 5.87 -31.85
N SER A 203 6.77 6.94 -31.56
CA SER A 203 6.28 7.19 -30.21
C SER A 203 4.85 7.72 -30.22
N GLY A 204 4.15 7.56 -29.07
CA GLY A 204 2.86 8.15 -28.79
C GLY A 204 2.86 8.82 -27.42
N THR A 205 1.91 9.73 -27.21
CA THR A 205 1.71 10.39 -25.93
C THR A 205 0.54 9.76 -25.19
N LEU A 206 0.69 9.49 -23.89
CA LEU A 206 -0.37 8.97 -23.03
C LEU A 206 -1.52 9.96 -22.91
N ARG A 207 -2.74 9.44 -23.02
CA ARG A 207 -4.00 10.07 -22.67
C ARG A 207 -4.91 9.04 -22.05
N GLY A 208 -5.29 9.22 -20.80
CA GLY A 208 -6.07 8.23 -20.05
C GLY A 208 -5.41 6.85 -19.99
N GLY A 209 -4.08 6.77 -19.86
CA GLY A 209 -3.33 5.52 -19.85
C GLY A 209 -3.14 4.86 -21.23
N VAL A 210 -3.55 5.50 -22.33
CA VAL A 210 -3.49 4.95 -23.68
C VAL A 210 -2.60 5.82 -24.59
N ALA A 211 -1.73 5.18 -25.37
CA ALA A 211 -0.93 5.84 -26.41
C ALA A 211 -1.13 5.16 -27.77
N HIS A 212 -1.00 5.94 -28.84
CA HIS A 212 -1.16 5.47 -30.19
C HIS A 212 0.03 5.86 -31.08
N PHE A 213 0.39 4.97 -31.98
CA PHE A 213 1.35 5.21 -33.04
C PHE A 213 0.83 4.57 -34.34
N THR A 214 0.96 5.26 -35.48
CA THR A 214 0.54 4.74 -36.78
C THR A 214 1.72 4.79 -37.72
N THR A 215 1.94 3.68 -38.46
CA THR A 215 2.97 3.60 -39.48
C THR A 215 2.46 2.82 -40.70
N SER A 216 2.99 3.12 -41.88
CA SER A 216 2.81 2.36 -43.13
C SER A 216 4.15 1.87 -43.72
N THR A 217 5.22 1.96 -42.94
CA THR A 217 6.59 1.71 -43.41
C THR A 217 7.16 0.38 -42.89
N LEU A 218 6.30 -0.51 -42.37
CA LEU A 218 6.74 -1.85 -41.99
C LEU A 218 7.07 -2.67 -43.26
N ASP A 219 8.23 -3.31 -43.25
CA ASP A 219 8.68 -4.20 -44.33
C ASP A 219 7.82 -5.48 -44.40
N PHE A 220 7.94 -6.22 -45.49
CA PHE A 220 7.34 -7.56 -45.57
C PHE A 220 7.87 -8.48 -44.49
N GLY A 221 6.99 -9.30 -43.96
CA GLY A 221 7.34 -10.33 -42.97
C GLY A 221 6.65 -10.17 -41.62
N THR A 222 7.16 -10.90 -40.65
CA THR A 222 6.60 -10.95 -39.30
C THR A 222 7.45 -10.12 -38.33
N HIS A 223 6.82 -9.21 -37.65
CA HIS A 223 7.46 -8.26 -36.74
C HIS A 223 6.99 -8.50 -35.29
N SER A 224 7.94 -8.60 -34.36
CA SER A 224 7.66 -8.57 -32.95
C SER A 224 7.78 -7.13 -32.42
N ILE A 225 6.64 -6.55 -32.04
CA ILE A 225 6.55 -5.14 -31.62
C ILE A 225 6.27 -5.11 -30.11
N LYS A 226 6.96 -4.27 -29.38
CA LYS A 226 6.69 -3.95 -27.98
C LYS A 226 6.42 -2.45 -27.81
N ALA A 227 5.73 -2.09 -26.74
CA ALA A 227 5.55 -0.71 -26.31
C ALA A 227 6.22 -0.50 -24.96
N VAL A 228 6.97 0.58 -24.80
CA VAL A 228 7.72 0.92 -23.60
C VAL A 228 7.33 2.32 -23.15
N TYR A 229 6.78 2.44 -21.96
CA TYR A 229 6.56 3.73 -21.33
C TYR A 229 7.89 4.24 -20.75
N GLU A 230 8.26 5.47 -21.02
CA GLU A 230 9.54 6.04 -20.57
C GLU A 230 9.58 6.42 -19.08
N GLY A 231 8.42 6.41 -18.40
CA GLY A 231 8.33 6.79 -16.99
C GLY A 231 8.22 8.30 -16.77
N ASN A 232 8.06 8.68 -15.51
CA ASN A 232 8.15 10.04 -14.99
C ASN A 232 8.62 9.99 -13.53
N GLU A 233 8.47 11.09 -12.76
CA GLU A 233 8.88 11.14 -11.36
C GLU A 233 8.16 10.10 -10.49
N ASP A 234 6.84 9.88 -10.69
CA ASP A 234 6.01 9.01 -9.86
C ASP A 234 5.88 7.58 -10.39
N PHE A 235 6.03 7.38 -11.70
CA PHE A 235 5.86 6.10 -12.38
C PHE A 235 7.14 5.68 -13.08
N ALA A 236 7.63 4.49 -12.73
CA ALA A 236 8.83 3.94 -13.36
C ALA A 236 8.60 3.65 -14.85
N ALA A 237 9.66 3.73 -15.64
CA ALA A 237 9.64 3.22 -17.00
C ALA A 237 9.24 1.74 -17.01
N THR A 238 8.47 1.31 -18.04
CA THR A 238 8.12 -0.10 -18.18
C THR A 238 9.38 -0.92 -18.49
N ARG A 239 9.67 -1.95 -17.69
CA ARG A 239 10.78 -2.87 -17.91
C ARG A 239 10.46 -3.84 -19.03
N ASP A 240 11.48 -4.43 -19.64
CA ASP A 240 11.29 -5.34 -20.77
C ASP A 240 10.42 -6.56 -20.43
N GLU A 241 10.57 -7.11 -19.22
CA GLU A 241 9.74 -8.19 -18.69
C GLU A 241 8.27 -7.81 -18.47
N ASP A 242 7.99 -6.53 -18.25
CA ASP A 242 6.64 -5.98 -17.98
C ASP A 242 5.99 -5.39 -19.28
N SER A 243 6.67 -5.49 -20.42
CA SER A 243 6.20 -5.08 -21.75
C SER A 243 5.66 -6.27 -22.54
N ALA A 244 4.34 -6.26 -22.78
CA ALA A 244 3.76 -7.25 -23.68
C ALA A 244 4.30 -7.08 -25.11
N ARG A 245 4.47 -8.20 -25.80
CA ARG A 245 4.91 -8.24 -27.19
C ARG A 245 3.75 -8.63 -28.09
N LEU A 246 3.63 -7.94 -29.22
CA LEU A 246 2.67 -8.22 -30.28
C LEU A 246 3.39 -8.73 -31.52
N THR A 247 2.88 -9.80 -32.12
CA THR A 247 3.30 -10.25 -33.45
C THR A 247 2.39 -9.63 -34.50
N HIS A 248 2.96 -8.90 -35.47
CA HIS A 248 2.25 -8.32 -36.63
C HIS A 248 2.87 -8.82 -37.92
N THR A 249 2.05 -9.27 -38.86
CA THR A 249 2.50 -9.77 -40.19
C THR A 249 2.11 -8.82 -41.29
N VAL A 250 3.08 -8.48 -42.14
CA VAL A 250 2.91 -7.70 -43.40
C VAL A 250 3.07 -8.65 -44.56
N ASN A 251 2.00 -8.80 -45.37
CA ASN A 251 1.91 -9.65 -46.56
C ASN A 251 2.13 -8.88 -47.87
#